data_1b73c17e14ebeeb0757e22d99f2d73fc
#
_entry.id   1b73c17e14ebeeb0757e22d99f2d73fc
#
_cell.length_a   1.000
_cell.length_b   1.000
_cell.length_c   1.000
_cell.angle_alpha   90.00
_cell.angle_beta   90.00
_cell.angle_gamma   90.00
#
_symmetry.space_group_name_H-M   'P 1'
#
loop_
_entity.id
_entity.type
_entity.pdbx_description
1 polymer ?
#
loop_
_entity_poly.entity_id
_entity_poly.type
_entity_poly.pdbx_seq_one_letter_code
_entity_poly.pdbx_strand_id
1 'polypeptide(L)'
;MRHSLEEDNIAMRKRIVDSGHTDVVNQSFGGWRDLEQIATVEVTSEHPGFPIESVFIADQGPGWRAAHSGRQQIRIIFDEPVCVRRIHLRFDEAEEERTQEFSLRCSSADGASREIVRQRWNFSPLGSTTESEDYAVDFADVSVLELTIEPDISRRDAIATLSAWRVA
;
A
#
# COMPACT_ATOMS: atom_id res chain seq x y z
N MET A 1 33.19 -13.44 -26.94
CA MET A 1 31.96 -12.58 -26.94
C MET A 1 31.22 -12.79 -25.63
N ARG A 2 31.28 -11.82 -24.76
CA ARG A 2 30.45 -11.81 -23.54
C ARG A 2 29.23 -10.97 -23.85
N HIS A 3 28.06 -11.61 -23.95
CA HIS A 3 26.80 -10.89 -23.88
C HIS A 3 26.55 -10.51 -22.43
N SER A 4 26.71 -9.24 -22.14
CA SER A 4 26.21 -8.62 -20.91
C SER A 4 24.69 -8.57 -21.06
N LEU A 5 24.01 -9.37 -20.27
CA LEU A 5 22.59 -9.18 -20.04
C LEU A 5 22.47 -7.97 -19.10
N GLU A 6 22.15 -6.83 -19.64
CA GLU A 6 21.64 -5.72 -18.86
C GLU A 6 20.30 -6.17 -18.28
N GLU A 7 20.30 -6.53 -17.00
CA GLU A 7 19.07 -6.62 -16.23
C GLU A 7 18.53 -5.20 -16.13
N ASP A 8 17.50 -4.90 -16.91
CA ASP A 8 16.66 -3.72 -16.72
C ASP A 8 16.01 -3.82 -15.33
N ASN A 9 16.68 -3.28 -14.36
CA ASN A 9 16.15 -3.08 -13.02
C ASN A 9 15.11 -1.96 -13.08
N ILE A 10 13.88 -2.32 -13.46
CA ILE A 10 12.74 -1.40 -13.46
C ILE A 10 12.38 -1.16 -11.99
N ALA A 11 12.95 -0.13 -11.42
CA ALA A 11 12.62 0.31 -10.07
C ALA A 11 11.20 0.87 -10.03
N MET A 12 10.44 0.49 -9.01
CA MET A 12 9.11 1.07 -8.76
C MET A 12 9.17 2.59 -8.72
N ARG A 13 8.27 3.24 -9.44
CA ARG A 13 8.10 4.69 -9.38
C ARG A 13 7.46 5.08 -8.05
N LYS A 14 8.30 5.55 -7.15
CA LYS A 14 7.93 5.95 -5.81
C LYS A 14 8.19 7.43 -5.61
N ARG A 15 7.29 8.08 -4.88
CA ARG A 15 7.48 9.44 -4.39
C ARG A 15 7.11 9.57 -2.93
N ILE A 16 8.01 10.14 -2.15
CA ILE A 16 7.74 10.59 -0.79
C ILE A 16 7.20 12.01 -0.93
N VAL A 17 5.93 12.20 -0.57
CA VAL A 17 5.27 13.49 -0.77
C VAL A 17 5.30 14.36 0.46
N ASP A 18 6.00 15.47 0.29
CA ASP A 18 5.70 16.73 0.97
C ASP A 18 5.01 17.69 -0.03
N SER A 19 4.02 17.14 -0.79
CA SER A 19 3.15 17.79 -1.80
C SER A 19 3.60 17.77 -3.28
N GLY A 20 2.86 17.10 -4.18
CA GLY A 20 2.70 17.34 -5.65
C GLY A 20 3.11 16.27 -6.68
N HIS A 21 2.36 16.01 -7.65
CA HIS A 21 1.94 15.12 -8.77
C HIS A 21 2.92 14.61 -9.86
N THR A 22 2.72 13.50 -10.60
CA THR A 22 1.98 12.78 -11.70
C THR A 22 2.85 11.86 -12.62
N ASP A 23 2.50 10.86 -13.31
CA ASP A 23 1.81 9.79 -14.05
C ASP A 23 2.63 8.83 -14.96
N VAL A 24 2.13 7.62 -15.34
CA VAL A 24 1.80 6.76 -16.54
C VAL A 24 2.39 5.33 -16.76
N VAL A 25 1.73 4.29 -17.08
CA VAL A 25 1.12 3.19 -17.89
C VAL A 25 1.61 1.72 -17.71
N ASN A 26 0.84 0.73 -18.03
CA ASN A 26 0.20 -0.51 -17.57
C ASN A 26 0.69 -1.87 -18.13
N GLN A 27 0.72 -2.98 -17.31
CA GLN A 27 0.33 -4.39 -17.63
C GLN A 27 0.39 -5.35 -16.42
N SER A 28 -0.30 -6.53 -16.47
CA SER A 28 -0.57 -7.40 -15.33
C SER A 28 -0.10 -8.87 -15.49
N PHE A 29 0.19 -9.55 -14.33
CA PHE A 29 0.48 -10.98 -14.26
C PHE A 29 -0.19 -11.67 -13.04
N GLY A 30 -0.64 -12.95 -13.25
CA GLY A 30 -1.02 -13.86 -12.15
C GLY A 30 -2.26 -13.48 -11.34
N GLY A 31 -3.23 -12.78 -11.91
CA GLY A 31 -4.42 -12.30 -11.21
C GLY A 31 -4.20 -11.04 -10.40
N TRP A 32 -2.99 -10.79 -9.88
CA TRP A 32 -2.60 -9.54 -9.24
C TRP A 32 -1.92 -8.61 -10.26
N ARG A 33 -2.22 -7.31 -10.16
CA ARG A 33 -1.61 -6.31 -11.03
C ARG A 33 -0.16 -6.06 -10.64
N ASP A 34 0.68 -5.89 -11.64
CA ASP A 34 2.03 -5.39 -11.46
C ASP A 34 1.99 -3.86 -11.30
N LEU A 35 1.93 -3.41 -10.06
CA LEU A 35 1.79 -1.99 -9.74
C LEU A 35 3.04 -1.16 -10.10
N GLU A 36 4.21 -1.79 -10.20
CA GLU A 36 5.43 -1.11 -10.63
C GLU A 36 5.31 -0.57 -12.06
N GLN A 37 4.57 -1.28 -12.90
CA GLN A 37 4.39 -0.93 -14.30
C GLN A 37 3.27 0.09 -14.54
N ILE A 38 2.29 0.19 -13.64
CA ILE A 38 1.01 0.86 -13.92
C ILE A 38 0.65 1.98 -12.96
N ALA A 39 1.49 2.22 -11.96
CA ALA A 39 1.16 3.19 -10.92
C ALA A 39 2.40 3.90 -10.38
N THR A 40 2.14 5.06 -9.83
CA THR A 40 3.07 5.77 -8.94
C THR A 40 2.56 5.62 -7.52
N VAL A 41 3.46 5.38 -6.57
CA VAL A 41 3.12 5.27 -5.15
C VAL A 41 3.63 6.48 -4.40
N GLU A 42 2.75 7.09 -3.61
CA GLU A 42 3.08 8.19 -2.70
C GLU A 42 2.94 7.69 -1.26
N VAL A 43 3.91 8.02 -0.43
CA VAL A 43 3.89 7.73 1.01
C VAL A 43 4.21 8.99 1.81
N THR A 44 3.60 9.15 2.98
CA THR A 44 3.86 10.31 3.86
C THR A 44 5.22 10.24 4.51
N SER A 45 5.69 9.05 4.84
CA SER A 45 7.05 8.81 5.31
C SER A 45 7.47 7.37 5.07
N GLU A 46 8.77 7.09 5.13
CA GLU A 46 9.32 5.76 4.92
C GLU A 46 10.62 5.60 5.69
N HIS A 47 10.73 4.50 6.43
CA HIS A 47 12.00 4.09 7.04
C HIS A 47 12.91 3.49 5.95
N PRO A 48 14.19 3.87 5.88
CA PRO A 48 15.10 3.41 4.81
C PRO A 48 15.26 1.90 4.67
N GLY A 49 15.13 1.17 5.79
CA GLY A 49 15.23 -0.29 5.80
C GLY A 49 13.92 -1.03 5.46
N PHE A 50 12.80 -0.30 5.28
CA PHE A 50 11.46 -0.87 5.06
C PHE A 50 10.73 -0.11 3.96
N PRO A 51 11.17 -0.25 2.72
CA PRO A 51 10.62 0.49 1.59
C PRO A 51 9.24 0.00 1.18
N ILE A 52 8.41 0.90 0.68
CA ILE A 52 7.04 0.60 0.27
C ILE A 52 6.99 -0.42 -0.88
N GLU A 53 8.00 -0.48 -1.71
CA GLU A 53 8.08 -1.42 -2.83
C GLU A 53 7.90 -2.86 -2.38
N SER A 54 8.38 -3.21 -1.20
CA SER A 54 8.31 -4.58 -0.69
C SER A 54 6.89 -5.08 -0.40
N VAL A 55 5.91 -4.18 -0.21
CA VAL A 55 4.51 -4.56 0.06
C VAL A 55 3.77 -5.03 -1.20
N PHE A 56 4.27 -4.66 -2.37
CA PHE A 56 3.64 -4.99 -3.66
C PHE A 56 4.21 -6.28 -4.29
N ILE A 57 5.25 -6.83 -3.71
CA ILE A 57 5.92 -8.06 -4.17
C ILE A 57 5.41 -9.25 -3.35
N ALA A 58 5.15 -10.39 -4.02
CA ALA A 58 4.64 -11.59 -3.37
C ALA A 58 5.61 -12.14 -2.31
N ASP A 59 5.17 -12.16 -1.05
CA ASP A 59 5.79 -12.83 0.10
C ASP A 59 7.31 -12.58 0.25
N GLN A 60 7.82 -11.48 -0.26
CA GLN A 60 9.24 -11.15 -0.25
C GLN A 60 9.47 -9.73 0.23
N GLY A 61 10.26 -9.61 1.25
CA GLY A 61 10.71 -8.34 1.79
C GLY A 61 10.14 -8.03 3.18
N PRO A 62 10.70 -7.00 3.82
CA PRO A 62 10.40 -6.67 5.22
C PRO A 62 9.06 -5.95 5.42
N GLY A 63 8.35 -5.63 4.33
CA GLY A 63 7.21 -4.72 4.36
C GLY A 63 7.63 -3.26 4.46
N TRP A 64 6.64 -2.39 4.55
CA TRP A 64 6.84 -0.96 4.74
C TRP A 64 6.72 -0.59 6.23
N ARG A 65 7.51 0.38 6.63
CA ARG A 65 7.44 1.02 7.95
C ARG A 65 7.55 2.55 7.79
N ALA A 66 6.73 3.29 8.51
CA ALA A 66 6.84 4.75 8.55
C ALA A 66 8.16 5.20 9.21
N ALA A 67 8.64 6.37 8.83
CA ALA A 67 9.79 7.00 9.46
C ALA A 67 9.45 7.70 10.78
N HIS A 68 8.17 8.06 10.96
CA HIS A 68 7.66 8.80 12.12
C HIS A 68 6.45 8.11 12.71
N SER A 69 6.21 8.32 14.01
CA SER A 69 4.98 7.88 14.68
C SER A 69 3.76 8.62 14.16
N GLY A 70 2.59 8.08 14.45
CA GLY A 70 1.31 8.66 14.13
C GLY A 70 0.76 8.28 12.77
N ARG A 71 -0.27 9.00 12.38
CA ARG A 71 -1.06 8.75 11.17
C ARG A 71 -0.23 8.86 9.91
N GLN A 72 -0.40 7.88 9.03
CA GLN A 72 0.29 7.79 7.73
C GLN A 72 -0.70 7.56 6.60
N GLN A 73 -0.30 7.96 5.41
CA GLN A 73 -1.09 7.78 4.20
C GLN A 73 -0.21 7.22 3.09
N ILE A 74 -0.76 6.26 2.36
CA ILE A 74 -0.14 5.64 1.19
C ILE A 74 -1.15 5.73 0.04
N ARG A 75 -0.74 6.22 -1.11
CA ARG A 75 -1.58 6.36 -2.29
C ARG A 75 -0.98 5.61 -3.48
N ILE A 76 -1.78 4.77 -4.10
CA ILE A 76 -1.49 4.18 -5.41
C ILE A 76 -2.22 5.04 -6.44
N ILE A 77 -1.47 5.73 -7.28
CA ILE A 77 -1.99 6.57 -8.36
C ILE A 77 -1.76 5.83 -9.65
N PHE A 78 -2.84 5.31 -10.23
CA PHE A 78 -2.78 4.60 -11.50
C PHE A 78 -2.54 5.58 -12.65
N ASP A 79 -1.71 5.17 -13.57
CA ASP A 79 -1.36 5.95 -14.76
C ASP A 79 -2.57 6.19 -15.66
N GLU A 80 -3.38 5.15 -15.80
CA GLU A 80 -4.70 5.22 -16.41
C GLU A 80 -5.73 4.54 -15.51
N PRO A 81 -7.01 4.94 -15.57
CA PRO A 81 -8.04 4.32 -14.76
C PRO A 81 -8.11 2.81 -14.98
N VAL A 82 -8.21 2.06 -13.90
CA VAL A 82 -8.25 0.59 -13.92
C VAL A 82 -9.53 0.05 -13.30
N CYS A 83 -9.95 -1.12 -13.76
CA CYS A 83 -10.93 -1.91 -13.03
C CYS A 83 -10.25 -2.58 -11.84
N VAL A 84 -10.87 -2.51 -10.68
CA VAL A 84 -10.43 -3.20 -9.46
C VAL A 84 -11.51 -4.17 -9.02
N ARG A 85 -11.15 -5.44 -8.88
CA ARG A 85 -12.04 -6.55 -8.50
C ARG A 85 -11.69 -7.13 -7.13
N ARG A 86 -10.44 -7.03 -6.73
CA ARG A 86 -9.96 -7.59 -5.48
C ARG A 86 -8.85 -6.73 -4.89
N ILE A 87 -8.89 -6.56 -3.57
CA ILE A 87 -7.85 -5.89 -2.81
C ILE A 87 -7.47 -6.79 -1.64
N HIS A 88 -6.17 -7.02 -1.47
CA HIS A 88 -5.62 -7.72 -0.33
C HIS A 88 -4.72 -6.77 0.47
N LEU A 89 -4.92 -6.75 1.78
CA LEU A 89 -4.09 -6.03 2.75
C LEU A 89 -3.62 -6.98 3.84
N ARG A 90 -2.36 -6.83 4.25
CA ARG A 90 -1.83 -7.54 5.42
C ARG A 90 -1.00 -6.59 6.27
N PHE A 91 -1.25 -6.65 7.56
CA PHE A 91 -0.50 -5.94 8.60
C PHE A 91 0.04 -6.94 9.61
N ASP A 92 1.30 -6.77 10.00
CA ASP A 92 1.93 -7.58 11.04
C ASP A 92 2.48 -6.67 12.15
N GLU A 93 2.16 -7.02 13.40
CA GLU A 93 2.67 -6.37 14.60
C GLU A 93 2.84 -7.42 15.70
N ALA A 94 4.07 -7.73 16.04
CA ALA A 94 4.40 -8.79 16.99
C ALA A 94 4.97 -8.28 18.33
N GLU A 95 5.29 -6.99 18.42
CA GLU A 95 6.03 -6.44 19.55
C GLU A 95 5.19 -5.58 20.48
N GLU A 96 4.28 -4.78 19.92
CA GLU A 96 3.49 -3.82 20.67
C GLU A 96 1.99 -4.16 20.67
N GLU A 97 1.39 -4.05 21.83
CA GLU A 97 -0.07 -4.06 21.95
C GLU A 97 -0.62 -2.70 21.55
N ARG A 98 -1.45 -2.68 20.51
CA ARG A 98 -2.09 -1.47 20.02
C ARG A 98 -3.37 -1.75 19.24
N THR A 99 -4.26 -0.78 19.20
CA THR A 99 -5.46 -0.82 18.35
C THR A 99 -5.23 0.08 17.16
N GLN A 100 -5.07 -0.53 16.01
CA GLN A 100 -4.94 0.15 14.72
C GLN A 100 -6.31 0.41 14.11
N GLU A 101 -6.46 1.56 13.47
CA GLU A 101 -7.54 1.82 12.53
C GLU A 101 -6.94 2.09 11.15
N PHE A 102 -7.48 1.49 10.11
CA PHE A 102 -7.19 1.91 8.75
C PHE A 102 -8.47 2.23 7.98
N SER A 103 -8.35 3.07 6.99
CA SER A 103 -9.39 3.30 5.99
C SER A 103 -8.81 3.19 4.59
N LEU A 104 -9.56 2.57 3.70
CA LEU A 104 -9.23 2.46 2.29
C LEU A 104 -10.28 3.21 1.48
N ARG A 105 -9.83 4.08 0.60
CA ARG A 105 -10.66 4.89 -0.28
C ARG A 105 -10.27 4.67 -1.73
N CYS A 106 -11.22 4.82 -2.64
CA CYS A 106 -10.93 4.90 -4.06
C CYS A 106 -11.46 6.20 -4.65
N SER A 107 -10.78 6.69 -5.67
CA SER A 107 -11.21 7.84 -6.46
C SER A 107 -11.21 7.48 -7.93
N SER A 108 -12.23 7.95 -8.65
CA SER A 108 -12.32 7.85 -10.09
C SER A 108 -11.65 9.03 -10.80
N ALA A 109 -11.48 8.92 -12.12
CA ALA A 109 -10.84 9.93 -12.94
C ALA A 109 -11.56 11.29 -12.92
N ASP A 110 -12.87 11.32 -12.66
CA ASP A 110 -13.67 12.53 -12.50
C ASP A 110 -13.53 13.21 -11.13
N GLY A 111 -12.72 12.62 -10.22
CA GLY A 111 -12.49 13.11 -8.87
C GLY A 111 -13.49 12.64 -7.83
N ALA A 112 -14.51 11.87 -8.20
CA ALA A 112 -15.41 11.25 -7.24
C ALA A 112 -14.64 10.26 -6.34
N SER A 113 -14.81 10.38 -5.02
CA SER A 113 -14.10 9.58 -4.02
C SER A 113 -15.09 8.92 -3.08
N ARG A 114 -14.80 7.65 -2.72
CA ARG A 114 -15.60 6.93 -1.73
C ARG A 114 -14.74 6.07 -0.82
N GLU A 115 -15.18 5.90 0.40
CA GLU A 115 -14.59 4.95 1.34
C GLU A 115 -15.03 3.52 0.96
N ILE A 116 -14.07 2.61 0.85
CA ILE A 116 -14.30 1.18 0.60
C ILE A 116 -14.54 0.48 1.93
N VAL A 117 -13.66 0.74 2.88
CA VAL A 117 -13.68 0.15 4.22
C VAL A 117 -13.00 1.06 5.23
N ARG A 118 -13.46 0.97 6.47
CA ARG A 118 -12.80 1.48 7.66
C ARG A 118 -12.85 0.39 8.71
N GLN A 119 -11.69 0.00 9.24
CA GLN A 119 -11.57 -1.17 10.10
C GLN A 119 -10.60 -0.92 11.25
N ARG A 120 -10.93 -1.48 12.41
CA ARG A 120 -10.06 -1.50 13.59
C ARG A 120 -9.60 -2.91 13.87
N TRP A 121 -8.39 -3.03 14.35
CA TRP A 121 -7.80 -4.29 14.76
C TRP A 121 -6.95 -4.12 16.01
N ASN A 122 -7.11 -5.07 16.97
CA ASN A 122 -6.29 -5.11 18.16
C ASN A 122 -5.12 -6.06 17.95
N PHE A 123 -3.92 -5.51 17.88
CA PHE A 123 -2.71 -6.30 17.93
C PHE A 123 -2.32 -6.61 19.37
N SER A 124 -1.92 -7.83 19.63
CA SER A 124 -1.44 -8.29 20.93
C SER A 124 -0.29 -9.30 20.72
N PRO A 125 0.89 -9.09 21.33
CA PRO A 125 2.03 -9.99 21.18
C PRO A 125 1.75 -11.45 21.62
N LEU A 126 0.77 -11.63 22.50
CA LEU A 126 0.37 -12.95 23.01
C LEU A 126 -0.84 -13.55 22.28
N GLY A 127 -1.38 -12.85 21.30
CA GLY A 127 -2.59 -13.25 20.57
C GLY A 127 -2.54 -12.93 19.09
N SER A 128 -3.21 -11.85 18.70
CA SER A 128 -3.33 -11.42 17.30
C SER A 128 -2.16 -10.55 16.88
N THR A 129 -1.23 -11.10 16.13
CA THR A 129 -0.06 -10.40 15.58
C THR A 129 -0.18 -10.10 14.09
N THR A 130 -1.22 -10.61 13.44
CA THR A 130 -1.46 -10.44 12.01
C THR A 130 -2.92 -10.08 11.75
N GLU A 131 -3.13 -9.04 10.95
CA GLU A 131 -4.40 -8.71 10.33
C GLU A 131 -4.27 -8.92 8.82
N SER A 132 -5.08 -9.80 8.25
CA SER A 132 -5.08 -10.13 6.82
C SER A 132 -6.49 -10.04 6.26
N GLU A 133 -6.69 -9.17 5.29
CA GLU A 133 -7.99 -8.83 4.74
C GLU A 133 -8.02 -8.99 3.23
N ASP A 134 -9.09 -9.61 2.73
CA ASP A 134 -9.40 -9.73 1.30
C ASP A 134 -10.76 -9.09 1.03
N TYR A 135 -10.78 -8.11 0.14
CA TYR A 135 -12.00 -7.42 -0.28
C TYR A 135 -12.31 -7.75 -1.73
N ALA A 136 -13.46 -8.37 -1.97
CA ALA A 136 -14.05 -8.46 -3.30
C ALA A 136 -14.82 -7.17 -3.57
N VAL A 137 -14.46 -6.48 -4.65
CA VAL A 137 -15.03 -5.21 -5.06
C VAL A 137 -15.37 -5.22 -6.55
N ASP A 138 -16.09 -4.22 -7.01
CA ASP A 138 -16.42 -4.04 -8.42
C ASP A 138 -16.36 -2.56 -8.79
N PHE A 139 -15.15 -2.08 -9.04
CA PHE A 139 -14.91 -0.68 -9.40
C PHE A 139 -14.35 -0.62 -10.82
N ALA A 140 -15.04 0.09 -11.69
CA ALA A 140 -14.73 0.11 -13.11
C ALA A 140 -13.68 1.16 -13.51
N ASP A 141 -13.46 2.20 -12.73
CA ASP A 141 -12.76 3.41 -13.19
C ASP A 141 -11.95 4.04 -12.06
N VAL A 142 -11.05 3.25 -11.49
CA VAL A 142 -10.23 3.67 -10.36
C VAL A 142 -8.96 4.36 -10.82
N SER A 143 -8.79 5.61 -10.42
CA SER A 143 -7.57 6.39 -10.65
C SER A 143 -6.64 6.38 -9.44
N VAL A 144 -7.19 6.33 -8.22
CA VAL A 144 -6.41 6.35 -6.98
C VAL A 144 -6.99 5.37 -5.97
N LEU A 145 -6.13 4.60 -5.34
CA LEU A 145 -6.41 3.91 -4.08
C LEU A 145 -5.61 4.58 -2.97
N GLU A 146 -6.27 4.92 -1.88
CA GLU A 146 -5.68 5.63 -0.76
C GLU A 146 -5.90 4.84 0.53
N LEU A 147 -4.81 4.47 1.19
CA LEU A 147 -4.80 3.81 2.48
C LEU A 147 -4.33 4.80 3.54
N THR A 148 -5.16 5.03 4.54
CA THR A 148 -4.79 5.81 5.73
C THR A 148 -4.69 4.87 6.92
N ILE A 149 -3.58 4.93 7.63
CA ILE A 149 -3.31 4.09 8.80
C ILE A 149 -3.15 4.99 10.02
N GLU A 150 -4.00 4.77 11.02
CA GLU A 150 -3.82 5.28 12.37
C GLU A 150 -3.25 4.13 13.20
N PRO A 151 -1.92 4.10 13.49
CA PRO A 151 -1.29 2.91 14.06
C PRO A 151 -1.75 2.60 15.48
N ASP A 152 -2.16 3.62 16.24
CA ASP A 152 -2.80 3.45 17.53
C ASP A 152 -3.86 4.54 17.76
N ILE A 153 -5.12 4.13 17.88
CA ILE A 153 -6.25 5.05 18.09
C ILE A 153 -6.19 5.77 19.45
N SER A 154 -5.42 5.27 20.39
CA SER A 154 -5.15 5.95 21.67
C SER A 154 -4.07 7.05 21.58
N ARG A 155 -3.55 7.27 20.36
CA ARG A 155 -2.55 8.32 20.04
C ARG A 155 -1.23 8.19 20.81
N ARG A 156 -0.85 6.95 21.16
CA ARG A 156 0.50 6.66 21.63
C ARG A 156 1.48 6.74 20.45
N ASP A 157 2.77 6.90 20.78
CA ASP A 157 3.84 6.90 19.79
C ASP A 157 4.01 5.51 19.16
N ALA A 158 3.18 5.22 18.18
CA ALA A 158 3.22 3.98 17.42
C ALA A 158 3.63 4.25 15.97
N ILE A 159 4.42 3.34 15.41
CA ILE A 159 4.88 3.39 14.02
C ILE A 159 3.96 2.54 13.15
N ALA A 160 3.41 3.14 12.11
CA ALA A 160 2.60 2.42 11.13
C ALA A 160 3.46 1.45 10.30
N THR A 161 2.91 0.28 10.06
CA THR A 161 3.51 -0.78 9.23
C THR A 161 2.50 -1.32 8.24
N LEU A 162 2.98 -1.87 7.13
CA LEU A 162 2.17 -2.58 6.14
C LEU A 162 3.01 -3.70 5.53
N SER A 163 2.50 -4.92 5.57
CA SER A 163 3.25 -6.10 5.10
C SER A 163 2.95 -6.47 3.66
N ALA A 164 1.69 -6.31 3.21
CA ALA A 164 1.31 -6.54 1.83
C ALA A 164 0.13 -5.66 1.40
N TRP A 165 0.14 -5.25 0.14
CA TRP A 165 -0.97 -4.63 -0.56
C TRP A 165 -1.02 -5.12 -2.00
N ARG A 166 -2.11 -5.78 -2.33
CA ARG A 166 -2.31 -6.37 -3.66
C ARG A 166 -3.61 -5.91 -4.26
N VAL A 167 -3.62 -5.74 -5.56
CA VAL A 167 -4.77 -5.26 -6.33
C VAL A 167 -4.95 -6.15 -7.57
N ALA A 168 -6.18 -6.59 -7.81
CA ALA A 168 -6.55 -7.35 -9.01
C ALA A 168 -7.83 -6.81 -9.66
#